data_b2bc3658ac01023fe80f89e79a52427a
#
_entry.id   b2bc3658ac01023fe80f89e79a52427a
#
_cell.length_a   1.000
_cell.length_b   1.000
_cell.length_c   1.000
_cell.angle_alpha   90.00
_cell.angle_beta   90.00
_cell.angle_gamma   90.00
#
_symmetry.space_group_name_H-M   'P 1'
#
loop_
_entity.id
_entity.type
_entity.pdbx_description
1 polymer ?
#
loop_
_entity_poly.entity_id
_entity_poly.type
_entity_poly.pdbx_seq_one_letter_code
_entity_poly.pdbx_strand_id
1 'polypeptide(L)'
;MKSASRHWWLQRVSAVVLIPLIGWIAIFVLSRMSADYEGARVWLGRPLNGGLMIVSLFVLYWHARLGLQVVAEDYVSSAVRRRRLLLGVNGILFVWIVTAVVAVCAIMRF
;
A
#
# COMPACT_ATOMS: atom_id res chain seq x y z
N MET A 1 -15.13 20.64 7.43
CA MET A 1 -15.92 20.39 6.23
C MET A 1 -15.07 19.99 5.06
N LYS A 2 -14.19 20.88 4.62
CA LYS A 2 -13.32 20.58 3.47
C LYS A 2 -12.41 19.36 3.72
N SER A 3 -11.87 19.22 4.93
CA SER A 3 -11.01 18.09 5.25
C SER A 3 -11.75 16.75 5.24
N ALA A 4 -13.00 16.71 5.73
CA ALA A 4 -13.81 15.49 5.72
C ALA A 4 -14.18 15.10 4.30
N SER A 5 -14.57 16.07 3.48
CA SER A 5 -14.90 15.88 2.08
C SER A 5 -13.69 15.40 1.28
N ARG A 6 -12.55 16.05 1.49
CA ARG A 6 -11.27 15.67 0.88
C ARG A 6 -10.87 14.25 1.25
N HIS A 7 -11.01 13.89 2.53
CA HIS A 7 -10.69 12.57 3.05
C HIS A 7 -11.55 11.50 2.38
N TRP A 8 -12.85 11.76 2.24
CA TRP A 8 -13.78 10.87 1.59
C TRP A 8 -13.39 10.65 0.12
N TRP A 9 -13.09 11.73 -0.60
CA TRP A 9 -12.67 11.65 -2.00
C TRP A 9 -11.38 10.88 -2.17
N LEU A 10 -10.37 11.17 -1.35
CA LEU A 10 -9.08 10.47 -1.40
C LEU A 10 -9.26 8.97 -1.18
N GLN A 11 -10.12 8.60 -0.23
CA GLN A 11 -10.41 7.20 0.04
C GLN A 11 -11.08 6.53 -1.16
N ARG A 12 -12.03 7.20 -1.78
CA ARG A 12 -12.74 6.66 -2.95
C ARG A 12 -11.81 6.56 -4.17
N VAL A 13 -11.06 7.60 -4.45
CA VAL A 13 -10.14 7.62 -5.59
C VAL A 13 -9.07 6.55 -5.41
N SER A 14 -8.49 6.42 -4.22
CA SER A 14 -7.47 5.40 -3.97
C SER A 14 -8.06 3.99 -4.14
N ALA A 15 -9.29 3.76 -3.71
CA ALA A 15 -9.96 2.48 -3.88
C ALA A 15 -10.14 2.14 -5.36
N VAL A 16 -10.59 3.11 -6.16
CA VAL A 16 -10.80 2.90 -7.59
C VAL A 16 -9.47 2.62 -8.31
N VAL A 17 -8.43 3.34 -7.96
CA VAL A 17 -7.09 3.11 -8.54
C VAL A 17 -6.56 1.74 -8.13
N LEU A 18 -6.85 1.30 -6.90
CA LEU A 18 -6.39 0.01 -6.40
C LEU A 18 -7.02 -1.18 -7.14
N ILE A 19 -8.24 -1.05 -7.65
CA ILE A 19 -8.91 -2.17 -8.33
C ILE A 19 -8.03 -2.74 -9.46
N PRO A 20 -7.61 -1.96 -10.47
CA PRO A 20 -6.74 -2.49 -11.51
C PRO A 20 -5.35 -2.86 -10.99
N LEU A 21 -4.81 -2.13 -10.02
CA LEU A 21 -3.49 -2.42 -9.47
C LEU A 21 -3.48 -3.74 -8.70
N ILE A 22 -4.50 -4.00 -7.89
CA ILE A 22 -4.63 -5.26 -7.16
C ILE A 22 -4.83 -6.41 -8.14
N GLY A 23 -5.64 -6.20 -9.18
CA GLY A 23 -5.80 -7.19 -10.25
C GLY A 23 -4.47 -7.53 -10.91
N TRP A 24 -3.66 -6.53 -11.21
CA TRP A 24 -2.34 -6.73 -11.79
C TRP A 24 -1.40 -7.49 -10.85
N ILE A 25 -1.39 -7.13 -9.57
CA ILE A 25 -0.59 -7.83 -8.55
C ILE A 25 -1.05 -9.29 -8.42
N ALA A 26 -2.36 -9.52 -8.41
CA ALA A 26 -2.90 -10.88 -8.33
C ALA A 26 -2.46 -11.73 -9.51
N ILE A 27 -2.53 -11.18 -10.72
CA ILE A 27 -2.06 -11.87 -11.92
C ILE A 27 -0.56 -12.18 -11.81
N PHE A 28 0.23 -11.24 -11.34
CA PHE A 28 1.66 -11.46 -11.11
C PHE A 28 1.90 -12.61 -10.14
N VAL A 29 1.27 -12.56 -8.96
CA VAL A 29 1.44 -13.58 -7.94
C VAL A 29 1.04 -14.94 -8.46
N LEU A 30 -0.15 -15.05 -9.07
CA LEU A 30 -0.68 -16.32 -9.58
C LEU A 30 0.19 -16.88 -10.71
N SER A 31 0.65 -16.02 -11.61
CA SER A 31 1.47 -16.46 -12.74
C SER A 31 2.89 -16.88 -12.33
N ARG A 32 3.35 -16.41 -11.14
CA ARG A 32 4.70 -16.69 -10.67
C ARG A 32 4.74 -17.68 -9.50
N MET A 33 3.61 -18.26 -9.12
CA MET A 33 3.57 -19.21 -8.01
C MET A 33 4.48 -20.42 -8.23
N SER A 34 4.63 -20.84 -9.47
CA SER A 34 5.50 -21.97 -9.83
C SER A 34 6.89 -21.52 -10.29
N ALA A 35 7.13 -20.21 -10.40
CA ALA A 35 8.43 -19.69 -10.81
C ALA A 35 9.40 -19.71 -9.64
N ASP A 36 10.69 -19.83 -9.96
CA ASP A 36 11.71 -19.70 -8.94
C ASP A 36 11.96 -18.23 -8.58
N TYR A 37 12.76 -18.01 -7.54
CA TYR A 37 13.12 -16.67 -7.09
C TYR A 37 13.73 -15.84 -8.22
N GLU A 38 14.60 -16.45 -9.00
CA GLU A 38 15.31 -15.73 -10.06
C GLU A 38 14.36 -15.25 -11.16
N GLY A 39 13.39 -16.05 -11.54
CA GLY A 39 12.38 -15.65 -12.51
C GLY A 39 11.53 -14.49 -12.04
N ALA A 40 11.10 -14.53 -10.77
CA ALA A 40 10.33 -13.45 -10.18
C ALA A 40 11.18 -12.17 -10.07
N ARG A 41 12.44 -12.31 -9.68
CA ARG A 41 13.37 -11.19 -9.56
C ARG A 41 13.60 -10.50 -10.89
N VAL A 42 13.81 -11.26 -11.95
CA VAL A 42 14.04 -10.70 -13.29
C VAL A 42 12.80 -9.96 -13.77
N TRP A 43 11.62 -10.54 -13.55
CA TRP A 43 10.36 -9.89 -13.95
C TRP A 43 10.14 -8.58 -13.21
N LEU A 44 10.29 -8.59 -11.90
CA LEU A 44 10.07 -7.41 -11.07
C LEU A 44 11.15 -6.34 -11.30
N GLY A 45 12.34 -6.77 -11.68
CA GLY A 45 13.46 -5.87 -11.97
C GLY A 45 13.29 -5.02 -13.21
N ARG A 46 12.33 -5.34 -14.08
CA ARG A 46 12.07 -4.54 -15.27
C ARG A 46 11.52 -3.17 -14.87
N PRO A 47 11.95 -2.07 -15.52
CA PRO A 47 11.55 -0.73 -15.09
C PRO A 47 10.04 -0.53 -15.01
N LEU A 48 9.28 -1.02 -15.98
CA LEU A 48 7.83 -0.87 -15.97
C LEU A 48 7.19 -1.66 -14.83
N ASN A 49 7.60 -2.92 -14.65
CA ASN A 49 7.03 -3.79 -13.61
C ASN A 49 7.39 -3.30 -12.22
N GLY A 50 8.65 -2.96 -12.01
CA GLY A 50 9.10 -2.42 -10.72
C GLY A 50 8.48 -1.08 -10.41
N GLY A 51 8.37 -0.20 -11.41
CA GLY A 51 7.72 1.10 -11.26
C GLY A 51 6.26 0.97 -10.89
N LEU A 52 5.52 0.08 -11.56
CA LEU A 52 4.12 -0.18 -11.25
C LEU A 52 3.97 -0.78 -9.84
N MET A 53 4.88 -1.64 -9.44
CA MET A 53 4.86 -2.20 -8.09
C MET A 53 5.04 -1.11 -7.03
N ILE A 54 5.98 -0.20 -7.24
CA ILE A 54 6.21 0.92 -6.32
C ILE A 54 4.96 1.80 -6.23
N VAL A 55 4.37 2.16 -7.37
CA VAL A 55 3.14 2.96 -7.40
C VAL A 55 2.03 2.24 -6.64
N SER A 56 1.87 0.94 -6.89
CA SER A 56 0.85 0.12 -6.20
C SER A 56 1.06 0.12 -4.69
N LEU A 57 2.30 0.00 -4.24
CA LEU A 57 2.63 0.01 -2.81
C LEU A 57 2.27 1.34 -2.17
N PHE A 58 2.55 2.46 -2.83
CA PHE A 58 2.20 3.79 -2.30
C PHE A 58 0.69 4.00 -2.26
N VAL A 59 -0.04 3.59 -3.29
CA VAL A 59 -1.50 3.71 -3.31
C VAL A 59 -2.11 2.83 -2.22
N LEU A 60 -1.62 1.62 -2.06
CA LEU A 60 -2.08 0.69 -1.02
C LEU A 60 -1.80 1.24 0.38
N TYR A 61 -0.61 1.78 0.60
CA TYR A 61 -0.23 2.43 1.85
C TYR A 61 -1.19 3.58 2.19
N TRP A 62 -1.43 4.45 1.23
CA TRP A 62 -2.29 5.61 1.41
C TRP A 62 -3.72 5.19 1.73
N HIS A 63 -4.25 4.23 0.97
CA HIS A 63 -5.60 3.71 1.17
C HIS A 63 -5.74 3.05 2.55
N ALA A 64 -4.77 2.22 2.94
CA ALA A 64 -4.77 1.56 4.24
C ALA A 64 -4.72 2.59 5.38
N ARG A 65 -3.88 3.60 5.25
CA ARG A 65 -3.76 4.66 6.26
C ARG A 65 -5.08 5.39 6.45
N LEU A 66 -5.72 5.79 5.35
CA LEU A 66 -7.00 6.49 5.41
C LEU A 66 -8.10 5.61 5.99
N GLY A 67 -8.14 4.34 5.56
CA GLY A 67 -9.16 3.40 6.02
C GLY A 67 -9.03 3.09 7.52
N LEU A 68 -7.82 2.88 7.99
CA LEU A 68 -7.57 2.60 9.41
C LEU A 68 -7.88 3.82 10.28
N GLN A 69 -7.64 5.01 9.76
CA GLN A 69 -8.01 6.23 10.47
C GLN A 69 -9.52 6.32 10.67
N VAL A 70 -10.30 6.05 9.61
CA VAL A 70 -11.77 6.06 9.70
C VAL A 70 -12.24 5.01 10.71
N VAL A 71 -11.69 3.80 10.66
CA VAL A 71 -12.06 2.73 11.59
C VAL A 71 -11.76 3.15 13.03
N ALA A 72 -10.58 3.74 13.28
CA ALA A 72 -10.21 4.18 14.62
C ALA A 72 -11.14 5.28 15.12
N GLU A 73 -11.51 6.22 14.26
CA GLU A 73 -12.44 7.30 14.62
C GLU A 73 -13.83 6.77 14.94
N ASP A 74 -14.27 5.75 14.22
CA ASP A 74 -15.62 5.19 14.40
C ASP A 74 -15.74 4.26 15.62
N TYR A 75 -14.68 3.51 15.94
CA TYR A 75 -14.77 2.45 16.94
C TYR A 75 -14.02 2.73 18.24
N VAL A 76 -13.13 3.70 18.25
CA VAL A 76 -12.38 4.06 19.46
C VAL A 76 -12.87 5.42 19.97
N SER A 77 -13.67 5.40 21.03
CA SER A 77 -14.30 6.62 21.57
C SER A 77 -13.35 7.51 22.35
N SER A 78 -12.37 6.91 23.04
CA SER A 78 -11.39 7.67 23.82
C SER A 78 -10.38 8.36 22.90
N ALA A 79 -10.29 9.69 22.99
CA ALA A 79 -9.34 10.46 22.18
C ALA A 79 -7.89 10.05 22.42
N VAL A 80 -7.54 9.73 23.67
CA VAL A 80 -6.18 9.32 24.04
C VAL A 80 -5.84 7.97 23.43
N ARG A 81 -6.74 7.00 23.56
CA ARG A 81 -6.53 5.66 22.99
C ARG A 81 -6.46 5.71 21.48
N ARG A 82 -7.35 6.48 20.85
CA ARG A 82 -7.37 6.64 19.40
C ARG A 82 -6.07 7.20 18.89
N ARG A 83 -5.55 8.24 19.56
CA ARG A 83 -4.28 8.85 19.19
C ARG A 83 -3.13 7.85 19.27
N ARG A 84 -3.07 7.07 20.37
CA ARG A 84 -2.03 6.06 20.55
C ARG A 84 -2.13 4.97 19.50
N LEU A 85 -3.35 4.52 19.22
CA LEU A 85 -3.58 3.50 18.19
C LEU A 85 -3.13 4.01 16.82
N LEU A 86 -3.51 5.22 16.45
CA LEU A 86 -3.14 5.80 15.15
C LEU A 86 -1.64 6.03 15.04
N LEU A 87 -0.98 6.44 16.11
CA LEU A 87 0.48 6.58 16.11
C LEU A 87 1.16 5.23 15.86
N GLY A 88 0.69 4.18 16.54
CA GLY A 88 1.22 2.83 16.36
C GLY A 88 0.99 2.31 14.94
N VAL A 89 -0.23 2.44 14.44
CA VAL A 89 -0.61 1.98 13.11
C VAL A 89 0.18 2.72 12.04
N ASN A 90 0.28 4.05 12.15
CA ASN A 90 1.02 4.84 11.18
C ASN A 90 2.51 4.49 11.20
N GLY A 91 3.06 4.23 12.38
CA GLY A 91 4.46 3.78 12.51
C GLY A 91 4.70 2.45 11.82
N ILE A 92 3.80 1.49 12.03
CA ILE A 92 3.90 0.17 11.40
C ILE A 92 3.77 0.27 9.89
N LEU A 93 2.80 1.04 9.40
CA LEU A 93 2.61 1.24 7.97
C LEU A 93 3.81 1.93 7.32
N PHE A 94 4.40 2.90 8.02
CA PHE A 94 5.58 3.60 7.53
C PHE A 94 6.76 2.65 7.38
N VAL A 95 7.02 1.83 8.39
CA VAL A 95 8.10 0.82 8.34
C VAL A 95 7.83 -0.16 7.19
N TRP A 96 6.58 -0.58 7.04
CA TRP A 96 6.20 -1.50 5.97
C TRP A 96 6.47 -0.91 4.59
N ILE A 97 6.02 0.33 4.35
CA ILE A 97 6.18 0.95 3.02
C ILE A 97 7.66 1.20 2.69
N VAL A 98 8.42 1.67 3.67
CA VAL A 98 9.85 1.91 3.46
C VAL A 98 10.56 0.59 3.12
N THR A 99 10.30 -0.46 3.90
CA THR A 99 10.89 -1.77 3.67
C THR A 99 10.52 -2.33 2.30
N ALA A 100 9.24 -2.24 1.93
CA ALA A 100 8.74 -2.76 0.66
C ALA A 100 9.35 -2.00 -0.53
N VAL A 101 9.39 -0.68 -0.47
CA VAL A 101 9.95 0.14 -1.55
C VAL A 101 11.44 -0.08 -1.69
N VAL A 102 12.17 -0.16 -0.57
CA VAL A 102 13.61 -0.44 -0.59
C VAL A 102 13.86 -1.81 -1.23
N ALA A 103 13.06 -2.81 -0.87
CA ALA A 103 13.19 -4.16 -1.44
C ALA A 103 12.99 -4.14 -2.97
N VAL A 104 11.95 -3.46 -3.45
CA VAL A 104 11.70 -3.36 -4.89
C VAL A 104 12.84 -2.61 -5.59
N CYS A 105 13.28 -1.51 -5.02
CA CYS A 105 14.40 -0.74 -5.58
C CYS A 105 15.69 -1.57 -5.64
N ALA A 106 15.96 -2.37 -4.62
CA ALA A 106 17.11 -3.26 -4.61
C ALA A 106 17.01 -4.31 -5.73
N ILE A 107 15.83 -4.85 -5.96
CA ILE A 107 15.60 -5.81 -7.03
C ILE A 107 15.77 -5.15 -8.41
N MET A 108 15.24 -3.95 -8.58
CA MET A 108 15.36 -3.21 -9.84
C MET A 108 16.80 -2.85 -10.17
N ARG A 109 17.62 -2.66 -9.14
CA ARG A 109 19.02 -2.29 -9.29
C ARG A 109 19.87 -3.46 -9.81
N PHE A 110 19.47 -4.66 -9.48
CA PHE A 110 20.17 -5.87 -9.86
C PHE A 110 19.35 -6.71 -10.84
#